data_046deb62e6bc972675a43e0a44869908
#
_entry.id   046deb62e6bc972675a43e0a44869908
#
_cell.length_a   1.000
_cell.length_b   1.000
_cell.length_c   1.000
_cell.angle_alpha   90.00
_cell.angle_beta   90.00
_cell.angle_gamma   90.00
#
_symmetry.space_group_name_H-M   'P 1'
#
loop_
_entity.id
_entity.type
_entity.pdbx_description
1 polymer ?
#
loop_
_entity_poly.entity_id
_entity_poly.type
_entity_poly.pdbx_seq_one_letter_code
_entity_poly.pdbx_strand_id
1 'polypeptide(L)'
;MRSEIVIEPLDVNKHDRAVFGSGVEQVDNFLKKTAGKLMKGGTARVFVATNPNNNPREILGFYSINAHSVDYGDLHNRYQRYALPDGKIPAAFIGMMGVTSSAQGQGSGSLLLADALKGAYIVSHRVGTTVVLLDVLNCGNPADVARRQKLYDSFGFLCLPSHPLRMFLPVATIAQMHKEL
;
A
#
# COMPACT_ATOMS: atom_id res chain seq x y z
N MET A 1 20.59 -9.44 -17.17
CA MET A 1 20.68 -9.30 -15.69
C MET A 1 19.34 -8.80 -15.18
N ARG A 2 18.69 -9.53 -14.29
CA ARG A 2 17.49 -9.00 -13.61
C ARG A 2 17.92 -7.80 -12.79
N SER A 3 17.26 -6.66 -12.98
CA SER A 3 17.47 -5.49 -12.15
C SER A 3 17.08 -5.86 -10.70
N GLU A 4 18.04 -5.85 -9.79
CA GLU A 4 17.77 -6.12 -8.38
C GLU A 4 17.03 -4.90 -7.81
N ILE A 5 15.73 -5.04 -7.58
CA ILE A 5 14.92 -4.01 -6.92
C ILE A 5 14.92 -4.31 -5.43
N VAL A 6 15.29 -3.32 -4.64
CA VAL A 6 15.26 -3.36 -3.18
C VAL A 6 14.17 -2.42 -2.69
N ILE A 7 13.37 -2.87 -1.71
CA ILE A 7 12.41 -2.02 -1.02
C ILE A 7 12.96 -1.70 0.37
N GLU A 8 13.06 -0.41 0.66
CA GLU A 8 13.64 0.09 1.90
C GLU A 8 12.84 1.29 2.43
N PRO A 9 12.94 1.63 3.73
CA PRO A 9 12.32 2.83 4.27
C PRO A 9 12.79 4.09 3.54
N LEU A 10 11.87 5.01 3.29
CA LEU A 10 12.22 6.31 2.69
C LEU A 10 13.18 7.07 3.62
N ASP A 11 14.34 7.38 3.11
CA ASP A 11 15.28 8.35 3.72
C ASP A 11 15.26 9.62 2.86
N VAL A 12 14.78 10.71 3.44
CA VAL A 12 14.64 12.00 2.74
C VAL A 12 15.98 12.66 2.36
N ASN A 13 17.07 12.21 2.97
CA ASN A 13 18.43 12.70 2.67
C ASN A 13 19.13 11.85 1.59
N LYS A 14 18.72 10.58 1.47
CA LYS A 14 19.27 9.62 0.51
C LYS A 14 18.52 9.64 -0.81
N HIS A 15 17.18 9.55 -0.75
CA HIS A 15 16.34 9.33 -1.92
C HIS A 15 15.93 10.65 -2.59
N ASP A 16 16.05 10.71 -3.90
CA ASP A 16 15.68 11.89 -4.69
C ASP A 16 14.18 11.84 -5.03
N ARG A 17 13.38 12.54 -4.21
CA ARG A 17 11.94 12.66 -4.40
C ARG A 17 11.56 13.67 -5.47
N ALA A 18 12.47 14.61 -5.80
CA ALA A 18 12.16 15.72 -6.70
C ALA A 18 11.93 15.23 -8.14
N VAL A 19 12.70 14.23 -8.57
CA VAL A 19 12.63 13.67 -9.92
C VAL A 19 11.53 12.61 -10.10
N PHE A 20 10.91 12.16 -9.01
CA PHE A 20 9.83 11.17 -9.10
C PHE A 20 8.65 11.72 -9.91
N GLY A 21 8.13 10.89 -10.84
CA GLY A 21 6.98 11.24 -11.66
C GLY A 21 6.20 10.01 -12.07
N SER A 22 5.01 9.84 -11.48
CA SER A 22 4.09 8.75 -11.81
C SER A 22 3.13 9.09 -12.96
N GLY A 23 3.06 10.36 -13.34
CA GLY A 23 2.04 10.91 -14.24
C GLY A 23 0.73 11.27 -13.54
N VAL A 24 0.65 11.13 -12.21
CA VAL A 24 -0.51 11.49 -11.39
C VAL A 24 -0.07 12.50 -10.34
N GLU A 25 -0.50 13.75 -10.48
CA GLU A 25 -0.06 14.85 -9.63
C GLU A 25 -0.27 14.60 -8.14
N GLN A 26 -1.40 14.02 -7.76
CA GLN A 26 -1.71 13.71 -6.36
C GLN A 26 -0.70 12.73 -5.76
N VAL A 27 -0.30 11.71 -6.50
CA VAL A 27 0.70 10.71 -6.09
C VAL A 27 2.08 11.36 -5.95
N ASP A 28 2.46 12.17 -6.94
CA ASP A 28 3.76 12.85 -6.96
C ASP A 28 3.88 13.87 -5.83
N ASN A 29 2.85 14.67 -5.60
CA ASN A 29 2.79 15.63 -4.51
C ASN A 29 2.82 14.97 -3.13
N PHE A 30 2.19 13.81 -2.97
CA PHE A 30 2.28 13.06 -1.72
C PHE A 30 3.74 12.73 -1.38
N LEU A 31 4.47 12.13 -2.31
CA LEU A 31 5.87 11.75 -2.07
C LEU A 31 6.78 12.96 -1.84
N LYS A 32 6.62 14.00 -2.67
CA LYS A 32 7.48 15.20 -2.64
C LYS A 32 7.22 16.09 -1.43
N LYS A 33 5.96 16.28 -1.02
CA LYS A 33 5.56 17.31 -0.06
C LYS A 33 5.01 16.75 1.26
N THR A 34 4.43 15.56 1.27
CA THR A 34 3.66 15.04 2.41
C THR A 34 4.37 13.91 3.15
N ALA A 35 4.95 12.96 2.44
CA ALA A 35 5.54 11.75 3.00
C ALA A 35 6.53 12.02 4.15
N GLY A 36 7.48 12.94 3.95
CA GLY A 36 8.48 13.27 4.97
C GLY A 36 7.87 13.84 6.25
N LYS A 37 6.80 14.63 6.15
CA LYS A 37 6.08 15.19 7.30
C LYS A 37 5.36 14.10 8.09
N LEU A 38 4.67 13.18 7.40
CA LEU A 38 3.97 12.08 8.05
C LEU A 38 4.93 11.13 8.76
N MET A 39 6.08 10.84 8.14
CA MET A 39 7.11 10.01 8.76
C MET A 39 7.71 10.66 10.00
N LYS A 40 8.03 11.96 9.94
CA LYS A 40 8.55 12.74 11.07
C LYS A 40 7.56 12.77 12.23
N GLY A 41 6.27 12.91 11.93
CA GLY A 41 5.19 12.89 12.91
C GLY A 41 4.84 11.48 13.44
N GLY A 42 5.43 10.42 12.89
CA GLY A 42 5.09 9.05 13.26
C GLY A 42 3.72 8.57 12.77
N THR A 43 3.06 9.36 11.91
CA THR A 43 1.68 9.10 11.44
C THR A 43 1.63 8.02 10.37
N ALA A 44 2.68 7.90 9.57
CA ALA A 44 2.82 6.85 8.56
C ALA A 44 4.28 6.41 8.41
N ARG A 45 4.46 5.24 7.81
CA ARG A 45 5.75 4.80 7.27
C ARG A 45 5.66 4.79 5.76
N VAL A 46 6.75 5.17 5.10
CA VAL A 46 6.86 5.17 3.64
C VAL A 46 8.04 4.32 3.25
N PHE A 47 7.81 3.44 2.29
CA PHE A 47 8.83 2.56 1.71
C PHE A 47 8.99 2.87 0.25
N VAL A 48 10.21 2.78 -0.25
CA VAL A 48 10.58 3.08 -1.63
C VAL A 48 11.27 1.90 -2.28
N ALA A 49 10.96 1.66 -3.54
CA ALA A 49 11.66 0.71 -4.40
C ALA A 49 12.77 1.46 -5.14
N THR A 50 14.00 0.94 -5.04
CA THR A 50 15.19 1.49 -5.70
C THR A 50 15.94 0.39 -6.45
N ASN A 51 16.84 0.77 -7.36
CA ASN A 51 17.79 -0.15 -7.96
C ASN A 51 19.21 0.23 -7.52
N PRO A 52 19.77 -0.44 -6.50
CA PRO A 52 21.08 -0.10 -5.95
C PRO A 52 22.23 -0.27 -6.95
N ASN A 53 22.08 -1.14 -7.94
CA ASN A 53 23.09 -1.41 -8.95
C ASN A 53 23.11 -0.39 -10.09
N ASN A 54 22.06 0.42 -10.22
CA ASN A 54 21.98 1.49 -11.23
C ASN A 54 22.03 2.86 -10.57
N ASN A 55 20.98 3.23 -9.86
CA ASN A 55 20.91 4.52 -9.14
C ASN A 55 20.15 4.33 -7.80
N PRO A 56 20.89 4.17 -6.69
CA PRO A 56 20.28 3.93 -5.37
C PRO A 56 19.50 5.13 -4.81
N ARG A 57 19.61 6.32 -5.45
CA ARG A 57 18.87 7.51 -5.05
C ARG A 57 17.53 7.64 -5.78
N GLU A 58 17.40 6.99 -6.93
CA GLU A 58 16.20 7.06 -7.76
C GLU A 58 15.08 6.19 -7.19
N ILE A 59 13.91 6.81 -7.02
CA ILE A 59 12.72 6.12 -6.55
C ILE A 59 11.93 5.58 -7.76
N LEU A 60 11.90 4.27 -7.90
CA LEU A 60 11.12 3.58 -8.94
C LEU A 60 9.64 3.46 -8.57
N GLY A 61 9.35 3.41 -7.28
CA GLY A 61 8.01 3.38 -6.75
C GLY A 61 8.02 3.50 -5.24
N PHE A 62 6.84 3.69 -4.65
CA PHE A 62 6.69 3.80 -3.20
C PHE A 62 5.31 3.36 -2.74
N TYR A 63 5.19 3.07 -1.46
CA TYR A 63 3.91 3.00 -0.75
C TYR A 63 4.02 3.60 0.65
N SER A 64 2.89 4.07 1.17
CA SER A 64 2.74 4.48 2.56
C SER A 64 1.82 3.52 3.31
N ILE A 65 2.13 3.28 4.58
CA ILE A 65 1.32 2.42 5.45
C ILE A 65 1.21 3.04 6.85
N ASN A 66 0.03 2.92 7.45
CA ASN A 66 -0.23 3.39 8.82
C ASN A 66 -1.26 2.50 9.54
N ALA A 67 -1.30 2.61 10.85
CA ALA A 67 -2.35 1.99 11.66
C ALA A 67 -3.69 2.68 11.40
N HIS A 68 -4.76 1.88 11.34
CA HIS A 68 -6.11 2.34 11.06
C HIS A 68 -7.14 1.44 11.74
N SER A 69 -8.40 1.78 11.61
CA SER A 69 -9.52 0.93 11.99
C SER A 69 -10.67 1.11 11.01
N VAL A 70 -11.52 0.09 10.92
CA VAL A 70 -12.75 0.14 10.13
C VAL A 70 -13.93 -0.24 11.03
N ASP A 71 -15.08 0.39 10.82
CA ASP A 71 -16.29 0.04 11.54
C ASP A 71 -16.75 -1.37 11.13
N TYR A 72 -17.14 -2.19 12.10
CA TYR A 72 -17.56 -3.56 11.84
C TYR A 72 -18.74 -3.64 10.85
N GLY A 73 -19.61 -2.64 10.85
CA GLY A 73 -20.76 -2.54 9.94
C GLY A 73 -20.37 -2.30 8.48
N ASP A 74 -19.16 -1.83 8.21
CA ASP A 74 -18.68 -1.58 6.86
C ASP A 74 -18.13 -2.84 6.19
N LEU A 75 -17.80 -3.89 6.97
CA LEU A 75 -17.31 -5.15 6.43
C LEU A 75 -18.45 -6.16 6.22
N HIS A 76 -18.22 -7.16 5.37
CA HIS A 76 -19.11 -8.31 5.25
C HIS A 76 -19.32 -9.01 6.60
N ASN A 77 -20.53 -9.48 6.89
CA ASN A 77 -20.92 -10.06 8.18
C ASN A 77 -19.94 -11.11 8.73
N ARG A 78 -19.37 -11.94 7.87
CA ARG A 78 -18.39 -12.97 8.29
C ARG A 78 -17.13 -12.42 8.95
N TYR A 79 -16.80 -11.14 8.76
CA TYR A 79 -15.63 -10.49 9.34
C TYR A 79 -15.97 -9.68 10.61
N GLN A 80 -17.25 -9.46 10.90
CA GLN A 80 -17.70 -8.67 12.05
C GLN A 80 -17.27 -9.30 13.38
N ARG A 81 -17.02 -10.61 13.41
CA ARG A 81 -16.48 -11.33 14.59
C ARG A 81 -15.12 -10.82 15.08
N TYR A 82 -14.40 -10.05 14.26
CA TYR A 82 -13.10 -9.48 14.64
C TYR A 82 -13.22 -8.09 15.29
N ALA A 83 -14.43 -7.58 15.48
CA ALA A 83 -14.65 -6.29 16.10
C ALA A 83 -14.26 -6.27 17.58
N LEU A 84 -13.62 -5.18 17.98
CA LEU A 84 -13.37 -4.86 19.37
C LEU A 84 -14.69 -4.38 20.04
N PRO A 85 -14.73 -4.27 21.40
CA PRO A 85 -15.94 -3.83 22.12
C PRO A 85 -16.48 -2.47 21.67
N ASP A 86 -15.65 -1.59 21.13
CA ASP A 86 -16.03 -0.29 20.57
C ASP A 86 -16.59 -0.36 19.14
N GLY A 87 -16.73 -1.55 18.59
CA GLY A 87 -17.22 -1.78 17.22
C GLY A 87 -16.19 -1.53 16.11
N LYS A 88 -14.92 -1.35 16.46
CA LYS A 88 -13.83 -1.16 15.50
C LYS A 88 -13.11 -2.47 15.21
N ILE A 89 -12.66 -2.60 13.97
CA ILE A 89 -11.79 -3.71 13.54
C ILE A 89 -10.41 -3.13 13.27
N PRO A 90 -9.36 -3.61 13.97
CA PRO A 90 -8.01 -3.12 13.76
C PRO A 90 -7.51 -3.41 12.35
N ALA A 91 -6.92 -2.41 11.72
CA ALA A 91 -6.47 -2.46 10.32
C ALA A 91 -5.09 -1.83 10.12
N ALA A 92 -4.38 -2.29 9.11
CA ALA A 92 -3.30 -1.54 8.47
C ALA A 92 -3.86 -0.89 7.20
N PHE A 93 -3.52 0.38 6.97
CA PHE A 93 -4.01 1.12 5.81
C PHE A 93 -2.86 1.48 4.88
N ILE A 94 -2.94 1.04 3.63
CA ILE A 94 -2.05 1.46 2.55
C ILE A 94 -2.62 2.77 2.00
N GLY A 95 -2.03 3.90 2.43
CA GLY A 95 -2.60 5.23 2.18
C GLY A 95 -2.33 5.77 0.78
N MET A 96 -1.13 5.52 0.26
CA MET A 96 -0.73 5.94 -1.08
C MET A 96 0.26 4.94 -1.65
N MET A 97 0.15 4.68 -2.95
CA MET A 97 1.10 3.88 -3.70
C MET A 97 1.27 4.45 -5.10
N GLY A 98 2.51 4.50 -5.57
CA GLY A 98 2.84 5.00 -6.90
C GLY A 98 4.08 4.38 -7.49
N VAL A 99 4.13 4.32 -8.82
CA VAL A 99 5.27 3.82 -9.59
C VAL A 99 5.65 4.91 -10.60
N THR A 100 6.94 5.22 -10.71
CA THR A 100 7.43 6.19 -11.69
C THR A 100 7.08 5.73 -13.12
N SER A 101 6.82 6.66 -14.02
CA SER A 101 6.33 6.35 -15.38
C SER A 101 7.27 5.38 -16.12
N SER A 102 8.58 5.49 -15.91
CA SER A 102 9.59 4.62 -16.54
C SER A 102 9.56 3.16 -16.05
N ALA A 103 9.02 2.91 -14.85
CA ALA A 103 8.95 1.58 -14.24
C ALA A 103 7.52 0.98 -14.24
N GLN A 104 6.55 1.67 -14.83
CA GLN A 104 5.18 1.16 -14.99
C GLN A 104 5.12 0.03 -16.00
N GLY A 105 4.15 -0.88 -15.84
CA GLY A 105 3.98 -2.03 -16.73
C GLY A 105 5.00 -3.16 -16.56
N GLN A 106 5.94 -3.03 -15.61
CA GLN A 106 7.03 -4.00 -15.37
C GLN A 106 6.85 -4.82 -14.07
N GLY A 107 5.64 -4.82 -13.49
CA GLY A 107 5.37 -5.55 -12.26
C GLY A 107 5.72 -4.80 -10.97
N SER A 108 6.24 -3.57 -11.06
CA SER A 108 6.67 -2.79 -9.87
C SER A 108 5.54 -2.54 -8.88
N GLY A 109 4.31 -2.31 -9.36
CA GLY A 109 3.13 -2.14 -8.50
C GLY A 109 2.79 -3.40 -7.70
N SER A 110 2.89 -4.57 -8.33
CA SER A 110 2.69 -5.86 -7.65
C SER A 110 3.77 -6.12 -6.61
N LEU A 111 5.02 -5.76 -6.90
CA LEU A 111 6.14 -5.90 -5.96
C LEU A 111 5.94 -5.03 -4.71
N LEU A 112 5.55 -3.77 -4.90
CA LEU A 112 5.25 -2.85 -3.79
C LEU A 112 4.09 -3.35 -2.93
N LEU A 113 3.01 -3.81 -3.57
CA LEU A 113 1.85 -4.34 -2.86
C LEU A 113 2.20 -5.61 -2.08
N ALA A 114 2.95 -6.53 -2.67
CA ALA A 114 3.41 -7.74 -2.00
C ALA A 114 4.26 -7.41 -0.75
N ASP A 115 5.17 -6.45 -0.85
CA ASP A 115 5.99 -6.01 0.28
C ASP A 115 5.15 -5.34 1.38
N ALA A 116 4.20 -4.48 1.00
CA ALA A 116 3.27 -3.86 1.96
C ALA A 116 2.44 -4.90 2.72
N LEU A 117 1.94 -5.92 2.02
CA LEU A 117 1.18 -7.02 2.62
C LEU A 117 2.05 -7.88 3.55
N LYS A 118 3.28 -8.18 3.14
CA LYS A 118 4.25 -8.87 4.00
C LYS A 118 4.54 -8.06 5.27
N GLY A 119 4.74 -6.76 5.15
CA GLY A 119 4.94 -5.86 6.28
C GLY A 119 3.74 -5.86 7.23
N ALA A 120 2.52 -5.75 6.71
CA ALA A 120 1.30 -5.82 7.51
C ALA A 120 1.16 -7.17 8.23
N TYR A 121 1.49 -8.28 7.57
CA TYR A 121 1.49 -9.61 8.17
C TYR A 121 2.49 -9.72 9.31
N ILE A 122 3.71 -9.24 9.15
CA ILE A 122 4.74 -9.23 10.21
C ILE A 122 4.26 -8.42 11.41
N VAL A 123 3.70 -7.24 11.18
CA VAL A 123 3.17 -6.36 12.23
C VAL A 123 2.01 -7.01 12.97
N SER A 124 1.16 -7.77 12.30
CA SER A 124 0.00 -8.44 12.93
C SER A 124 0.38 -9.43 14.03
N HIS A 125 1.63 -9.92 14.07
CA HIS A 125 2.15 -10.77 15.15
C HIS A 125 2.62 -9.99 16.39
N ARG A 126 2.66 -8.68 16.28
CA ARG A 126 3.11 -7.78 17.36
C ARG A 126 2.03 -6.83 17.83
N VAL A 127 1.19 -6.40 16.89
CA VAL A 127 0.08 -5.46 17.13
C VAL A 127 -1.15 -6.05 16.46
N GLY A 128 -2.26 -6.14 17.20
CA GLY A 128 -3.52 -6.67 16.67
C GLY A 128 -3.93 -5.93 15.39
N THR A 129 -3.90 -6.66 14.28
CA THR A 129 -4.29 -6.19 12.94
C THR A 129 -4.96 -7.33 12.23
N THR A 130 -6.20 -7.17 11.82
CA THR A 130 -7.01 -8.25 11.23
C THR A 130 -7.26 -8.09 9.75
N VAL A 131 -7.22 -6.87 9.25
CA VAL A 131 -7.41 -6.57 7.82
C VAL A 131 -6.40 -5.53 7.34
N VAL A 132 -6.10 -5.57 6.06
CA VAL A 132 -5.41 -4.51 5.33
C VAL A 132 -6.45 -3.76 4.51
N LEU A 133 -6.43 -2.44 4.58
CA LEU A 133 -7.30 -1.54 3.83
C LEU A 133 -6.49 -0.76 2.79
N LEU A 134 -7.12 -0.41 1.71
CA LEU A 134 -6.64 0.59 0.76
C LEU A 134 -7.80 1.28 0.06
N ASP A 135 -7.54 2.47 -0.47
CA ASP A 135 -8.47 3.18 -1.34
C ASP A 135 -7.96 3.12 -2.79
N VAL A 136 -8.86 2.77 -3.71
CA VAL A 136 -8.58 2.85 -5.14
C VAL A 136 -8.58 4.31 -5.53
N LEU A 137 -7.41 4.82 -5.92
CA LEU A 137 -7.26 6.22 -6.29
C LEU A 137 -8.10 6.53 -7.55
N ASN A 138 -8.98 7.53 -7.43
CA ASN A 138 -9.80 8.03 -8.53
C ASN A 138 -9.38 9.45 -8.89
N CYS A 139 -8.70 9.60 -10.03
CA CYS A 139 -8.28 10.89 -10.59
C CYS A 139 -9.10 11.29 -11.82
N GLY A 140 -10.34 10.79 -11.93
CA GLY A 140 -11.28 11.15 -13.00
C GLY A 140 -11.19 10.29 -14.26
N ASN A 141 -10.24 9.35 -14.36
CA ASN A 141 -10.14 8.42 -15.49
C ASN A 141 -10.64 7.02 -15.08
N PRO A 142 -11.80 6.56 -15.58
CA PRO A 142 -12.35 5.25 -15.25
C PRO A 142 -11.45 4.06 -15.63
N ALA A 143 -10.67 4.17 -16.70
CA ALA A 143 -9.76 3.12 -17.14
C ALA A 143 -8.61 2.92 -16.13
N ASP A 144 -8.11 3.99 -15.54
CA ASP A 144 -7.09 3.94 -14.50
C ASP A 144 -7.62 3.36 -13.19
N VAL A 145 -8.85 3.69 -12.83
CA VAL A 145 -9.55 3.09 -11.67
C VAL A 145 -9.67 1.58 -11.87
N ALA A 146 -10.18 1.15 -13.03
CA ALA A 146 -10.35 -0.27 -13.34
C ALA A 146 -9.01 -1.03 -13.33
N ARG A 147 -7.95 -0.43 -13.86
CA ARG A 147 -6.60 -1.02 -13.85
C ARG A 147 -6.08 -1.21 -12.42
N ARG A 148 -6.27 -0.23 -11.54
CA ARG A 148 -5.88 -0.31 -10.12
C ARG A 148 -6.70 -1.37 -9.39
N GLN A 149 -8.02 -1.39 -9.58
CA GLN A 149 -8.88 -2.42 -9.00
C GLN A 149 -8.44 -3.82 -9.43
N LYS A 150 -8.16 -4.02 -10.71
CA LYS A 150 -7.68 -5.32 -11.23
C LYS A 150 -6.39 -5.78 -10.54
N LEU A 151 -5.46 -4.88 -10.25
CA LEU A 151 -4.27 -5.20 -9.48
C LEU A 151 -4.64 -5.69 -8.08
N TYR A 152 -5.50 -4.96 -7.36
CA TYR A 152 -5.90 -5.31 -6.00
C TYR A 152 -6.73 -6.60 -5.95
N ASP A 153 -7.66 -6.77 -6.90
CA ASP A 153 -8.43 -8.01 -7.06
C ASP A 153 -7.53 -9.23 -7.25
N SER A 154 -6.43 -9.08 -7.99
CA SER A 154 -5.46 -10.17 -8.22
C SER A 154 -4.75 -10.65 -6.94
N PHE A 155 -4.72 -9.82 -5.90
CA PHE A 155 -4.22 -10.17 -4.57
C PHE A 155 -5.33 -10.64 -3.61
N GLY A 156 -6.58 -10.69 -4.07
CA GLY A 156 -7.73 -11.16 -3.28
C GLY A 156 -8.41 -10.08 -2.44
N PHE A 157 -8.12 -8.79 -2.69
CA PHE A 157 -8.86 -7.70 -2.06
C PHE A 157 -10.33 -7.73 -2.46
N LEU A 158 -11.20 -7.36 -1.53
CA LEU A 158 -12.64 -7.26 -1.71
C LEU A 158 -13.08 -5.83 -1.48
N CYS A 159 -14.07 -5.36 -2.26
CA CYS A 159 -14.67 -4.05 -2.04
C CYS A 159 -15.47 -4.02 -0.74
N LEU A 160 -15.43 -2.89 -0.03
CA LEU A 160 -16.36 -2.63 1.07
C LEU A 160 -17.77 -2.40 0.51
N PRO A 161 -18.81 -3.00 1.11
CA PRO A 161 -20.18 -2.82 0.63
C PRO A 161 -20.64 -1.35 0.62
N SER A 162 -20.22 -0.59 1.65
CA SER A 162 -20.58 0.83 1.81
C SER A 162 -19.72 1.81 1.00
N HIS A 163 -18.50 1.39 0.59
CA HIS A 163 -17.53 2.23 -0.09
C HIS A 163 -16.85 1.45 -1.22
N PRO A 164 -17.40 1.46 -2.45
CA PRO A 164 -16.93 0.61 -3.56
C PRO A 164 -15.46 0.82 -3.95
N LEU A 165 -14.90 2.00 -3.71
CA LEU A 165 -13.49 2.31 -3.97
C LEU A 165 -12.57 2.04 -2.78
N ARG A 166 -13.11 1.63 -1.62
CA ARG A 166 -12.32 1.12 -0.51
C ARG A 166 -12.32 -0.40 -0.53
N MET A 167 -11.14 -0.98 -0.47
CA MET A 167 -10.97 -2.42 -0.52
C MET A 167 -10.26 -2.92 0.73
N PHE A 168 -10.51 -4.17 1.09
CA PHE A 168 -9.88 -4.82 2.23
C PHE A 168 -9.40 -6.23 1.89
N LEU A 169 -8.38 -6.66 2.61
CA LEU A 169 -7.85 -8.03 2.56
C LEU A 169 -7.65 -8.53 3.99
N PRO A 170 -8.25 -9.66 4.39
CA PRO A 170 -7.99 -10.26 5.69
C PRO A 170 -6.53 -10.69 5.84
N VAL A 171 -5.93 -10.43 7.00
CA VAL A 171 -4.56 -10.87 7.29
C VAL A 171 -4.46 -12.40 7.24
N ALA A 172 -5.52 -13.13 7.60
CA ALA A 172 -5.58 -14.58 7.46
C ALA A 172 -5.37 -15.05 6.00
N THR A 173 -5.85 -14.29 5.02
CA THR A 173 -5.62 -14.59 3.60
C THR A 173 -4.15 -14.40 3.22
N ILE A 174 -3.50 -13.35 3.74
CA ILE A 174 -2.06 -13.11 3.52
C ILE A 174 -1.23 -14.26 4.10
N ALA A 175 -1.61 -14.76 5.28
CA ALA A 175 -0.96 -15.90 5.91
C ALA A 175 -1.03 -17.18 5.06
N GLN A 176 -2.14 -17.41 4.35
CA GLN A 176 -2.29 -18.53 3.43
C GLN A 176 -1.37 -18.39 2.21
N MET A 177 -1.29 -17.20 1.61
CA MET A 177 -0.37 -16.92 0.49
C MET A 177 1.09 -17.22 0.84
N HIS A 178 1.51 -16.93 2.09
CA HIS A 178 2.88 -17.20 2.55
C HIS A 178 3.18 -18.68 2.83
N LYS A 179 2.16 -19.53 2.99
CA LYS A 179 2.35 -20.99 3.17
C LYS A 179 2.48 -21.73 1.85
N GLU A 180 2.06 -21.11 0.75
CA GLU A 180 2.07 -21.67 -0.60
C GLU A 180 3.34 -21.27 -1.40
N LEU A 181 4.22 -20.44 -0.81
CA LEU A 181 5.51 -20.01 -1.34
C LEU A 181 6.67 -20.70 -0.60
#